data_f3604f4b35a4dffec71c284ebd3270f3
#
_entry.id   f3604f4b35a4dffec71c284ebd3270f3
#
_cell.length_a   1.000
_cell.length_b   1.000
_cell.length_c   1.000
_cell.angle_alpha   90.00
_cell.angle_beta   90.00
_cell.angle_gamma   90.00
#
_symmetry.space_group_name_H-M   'P 1'
#
loop_
_entity.id
_entity.type
_entity.pdbx_description
1 polymer ?
#
loop_
_entity_poly.entity_id
_entity_poly.type
_entity_poly.pdbx_seq_one_letter_code
_entity_poly.pdbx_strand_id
1 'polypeptide(L)'
;EMMATLKATAFKGQVTDAQMQALMIVADQYGLNPWTKEIYAFPDKGGIVPVVGVDGWARIINENPAFDGMEFSMDKDGTECTCKIYRKDRGHAISATEYMAECKRNTQPWQSHPRRMLRHKAMIQCARLAFGFAGIYDQDEAERIVDKEVSQPSADTGPAIEAIRNAQTMEELQAAFTAAWKELPYDRAQITAAKDERKKELSEPVDADFEEVSDATGQ
;
A
#
# COMPACT_ATOMS: atom_id res chain seq x y z
N GLU A 1 1.17 -0.45 29.22
CA GLU A 1 -0.08 -1.10 28.74
C GLU A 1 -0.79 -0.23 27.69
N MET A 2 -1.11 1.03 27.97
CA MET A 2 -1.85 1.92 27.06
C MET A 2 -1.19 2.08 25.68
N MET A 3 0.12 2.30 25.61
CA MET A 3 0.88 2.40 24.33
C MET A 3 0.87 1.09 23.54
N ALA A 4 0.96 -0.05 24.20
CA ALA A 4 0.88 -1.36 23.52
C ALA A 4 -0.51 -1.59 22.90
N THR A 5 -1.56 -1.22 23.62
CA THR A 5 -2.93 -1.28 23.10
C THR A 5 -3.13 -0.35 21.91
N LEU A 6 -2.61 0.88 21.99
CA LEU A 6 -2.70 1.83 20.88
C LEU A 6 -1.95 1.33 19.63
N LYS A 7 -0.75 0.78 19.79
CA LYS A 7 -0.01 0.15 18.68
C LYS A 7 -0.83 -0.95 18.01
N ALA A 8 -1.48 -1.80 18.79
CA ALA A 8 -2.29 -2.90 18.26
C ALA A 8 -3.58 -2.42 17.55
N THR A 9 -4.11 -1.26 17.91
CA THR A 9 -5.38 -0.73 17.37
C THR A 9 -5.20 0.27 16.24
N ALA A 10 -4.14 1.10 16.31
CA ALA A 10 -3.88 2.18 15.37
C ALA A 10 -2.95 1.80 14.21
N PHE A 11 -2.45 0.57 14.17
CA PHE A 11 -1.61 0.09 13.07
C PHE A 11 -2.09 -1.25 12.54
N LYS A 12 -1.91 -1.43 11.23
CA LYS A 12 -2.05 -2.73 10.58
C LYS A 12 -0.65 -3.36 10.43
N GLY A 13 -0.12 -3.95 11.50
CA GLY A 13 1.18 -4.62 11.52
C GLY A 13 2.03 -4.26 12.73
N GLN A 14 3.25 -4.80 12.77
CA GLN A 14 4.21 -4.48 13.82
C GLN A 14 4.88 -3.14 13.54
N VAL A 15 5.00 -2.31 14.58
CA VAL A 15 5.54 -0.96 14.49
C VAL A 15 6.57 -0.68 15.57
N THR A 16 7.54 0.15 15.22
CA THR A 16 8.54 0.69 16.13
C THR A 16 7.98 1.83 16.97
N ASP A 17 8.66 2.20 18.03
CA ASP A 17 8.29 3.38 18.84
C ASP A 17 8.39 4.67 18.02
N ALA A 18 9.36 4.78 17.12
CA ALA A 18 9.51 5.93 16.23
C ALA A 18 8.31 6.09 15.27
N GLN A 19 7.82 4.98 14.70
CA GLN A 19 6.64 4.99 13.84
C GLN A 19 5.38 5.37 14.63
N MET A 20 5.26 4.92 15.86
CA MET A 20 4.18 5.31 16.75
C MET A 20 4.22 6.81 17.07
N GLN A 21 5.40 7.36 17.37
CA GLN A 21 5.57 8.79 17.61
C GLN A 21 5.22 9.61 16.36
N ALA A 22 5.62 9.16 15.17
CA ALA A 22 5.25 9.82 13.92
C ALA A 22 3.73 9.89 13.72
N LEU A 23 2.99 8.80 14.01
CA LEU A 23 1.53 8.82 13.96
C LEU A 23 0.93 9.81 14.97
N MET A 24 1.45 9.86 16.20
CA MET A 24 0.95 10.79 17.22
C MET A 24 1.17 12.24 16.83
N ILE A 25 2.31 12.58 16.19
CA ILE A 25 2.59 13.92 15.67
C ILE A 25 1.57 14.31 14.59
N VAL A 26 1.28 13.42 13.63
CA VAL A 26 0.29 13.68 12.59
C VAL A 26 -1.12 13.78 13.17
N ALA A 27 -1.46 12.91 14.11
CA ALA A 27 -2.75 12.94 14.79
C ALA A 27 -2.98 14.28 15.54
N ASP A 28 -1.96 14.75 16.27
CA ASP A 28 -2.00 16.03 16.98
C ASP A 28 -2.11 17.22 16.02
N GLN A 29 -1.35 17.21 14.92
CA GLN A 29 -1.38 18.25 13.89
C GLN A 29 -2.78 18.50 13.33
N TYR A 30 -3.57 17.44 13.15
CA TYR A 30 -4.92 17.51 12.60
C TYR A 30 -6.02 17.38 13.65
N GLY A 31 -5.69 17.27 14.94
CA GLY A 31 -6.66 17.06 16.01
C GLY A 31 -7.41 15.74 15.92
N LEU A 32 -6.85 14.73 15.28
CA LEU A 32 -7.48 13.43 15.04
C LEU A 32 -7.19 12.45 16.17
N ASN A 33 -8.18 11.61 16.49
CA ASN A 33 -8.09 10.66 17.58
C ASN A 33 -7.78 9.24 17.07
N PRO A 34 -6.57 8.69 17.34
CA PRO A 34 -6.21 7.35 16.93
C PRO A 34 -6.96 6.26 17.71
N TRP A 35 -7.49 6.54 18.91
CA TRP A 35 -8.26 5.59 19.69
C TRP A 35 -9.64 5.30 19.09
N THR A 36 -10.26 6.28 18.46
CA THR A 36 -11.53 6.14 17.76
C THR A 36 -11.35 5.73 16.29
N LYS A 37 -10.10 5.47 15.86
CA LYS A 37 -9.74 5.16 14.48
C LYS A 37 -10.08 6.27 13.48
N GLU A 38 -10.16 7.52 13.93
CA GLU A 38 -10.21 8.66 13.01
C GLU A 38 -8.95 8.73 12.18
N ILE A 39 -7.81 8.37 12.78
CA ILE A 39 -6.52 8.19 12.12
C ILE A 39 -5.88 6.88 12.56
N TYR A 40 -5.24 6.20 11.62
CA TYR A 40 -4.40 5.03 11.84
C TYR A 40 -3.27 5.04 10.79
N ALA A 41 -2.37 4.06 10.78
CA ALA A 41 -1.32 4.04 9.77
C ALA A 41 -0.95 2.62 9.32
N PHE A 42 -0.42 2.55 8.11
CA PHE A 42 0.39 1.42 7.68
C PHE A 42 1.86 1.70 7.99
N PRO A 43 2.61 0.73 8.54
CA PRO A 43 4.05 0.86 8.62
C PRO A 43 4.66 0.83 7.22
N ASP A 44 5.67 1.65 7.01
CA ASP A 44 6.40 1.76 5.77
C ASP A 44 7.91 1.86 6.08
N LYS A 45 8.80 1.48 5.16
CA LYS A 45 10.29 1.46 5.19
C LYS A 45 10.97 2.41 6.21
N GLY A 46 10.68 2.25 7.51
CA GLY A 46 11.14 3.14 8.58
C GLY A 46 10.26 4.36 8.86
N GLY A 47 9.22 4.58 8.04
CA GLY A 47 8.20 5.61 8.20
C GLY A 47 6.81 5.06 8.42
N ILE A 48 5.80 5.87 8.11
CA ILE A 48 4.39 5.52 8.16
C ILE A 48 3.64 6.11 6.97
N VAL A 49 2.56 5.46 6.57
CA VAL A 49 1.53 6.03 5.69
C VAL A 49 0.27 6.28 6.51
N PRO A 50 0.01 7.54 6.95
CA PRO A 50 -1.14 7.87 7.77
C PRO A 50 -2.45 7.76 6.97
N VAL A 51 -3.44 7.11 7.54
CA VAL A 51 -4.77 6.94 6.96
C VAL A 51 -5.80 7.63 7.84
N VAL A 52 -6.61 8.47 7.23
CA VAL A 52 -7.73 9.12 7.89
C VAL A 52 -9.03 8.48 7.39
N GLY A 53 -9.83 8.00 8.33
CA GLY A 53 -11.17 7.49 8.04
C GLY A 53 -12.13 8.59 7.58
N VAL A 54 -13.26 8.22 6.97
CA VAL A 54 -14.24 9.20 6.49
C VAL A 54 -14.75 10.13 7.59
N ASP A 55 -14.91 9.61 8.81
CA ASP A 55 -15.35 10.40 9.95
C ASP A 55 -14.27 11.41 10.39
N GLY A 56 -13.00 11.00 10.34
CA GLY A 56 -11.88 11.91 10.57
C GLY A 56 -11.80 13.02 9.50
N TRP A 57 -11.96 12.68 8.24
CA TRP A 57 -12.04 13.68 7.15
C TRP A 57 -13.20 14.65 7.35
N ALA A 58 -14.40 14.13 7.65
CA ALA A 58 -15.57 14.96 7.92
C ALA A 58 -15.32 15.92 9.09
N ARG A 59 -14.68 15.43 10.15
CA ARG A 59 -14.37 16.24 11.34
C ARG A 59 -13.41 17.37 11.02
N ILE A 60 -12.25 17.11 10.44
CA ILE A 60 -11.26 18.16 10.14
C ILE A 60 -11.75 19.19 9.12
N ILE A 61 -12.65 18.79 8.22
CA ILE A 61 -13.33 19.70 7.30
C ILE A 61 -14.27 20.62 8.08
N ASN A 62 -15.16 20.05 8.91
CA ASN A 62 -16.16 20.82 9.64
C ASN A 62 -15.55 21.71 10.75
N GLU A 63 -14.45 21.31 11.36
CA GLU A 63 -13.75 22.10 12.38
C GLU A 63 -12.86 23.21 11.79
N ASN A 64 -12.63 23.21 10.47
CA ASN A 64 -11.85 24.25 9.83
C ASN A 64 -12.58 25.60 9.90
N PRO A 65 -11.98 26.65 10.48
CA PRO A 65 -12.66 27.93 10.68
C PRO A 65 -13.09 28.62 9.38
N ALA A 66 -12.42 28.31 8.27
CA ALA A 66 -12.79 28.85 6.96
C ALA A 66 -13.93 28.09 6.27
N PHE A 67 -14.32 26.91 6.78
CA PHE A 67 -15.39 26.11 6.17
C PHE A 67 -16.74 26.81 6.28
N ASP A 68 -17.45 26.93 5.16
CA ASP A 68 -18.79 27.54 5.05
C ASP A 68 -19.87 26.52 4.64
N GLY A 69 -19.46 25.47 3.93
CA GLY A 69 -20.36 24.40 3.53
C GLY A 69 -19.82 23.58 2.38
N MET A 70 -20.46 22.46 2.08
CA MET A 70 -20.14 21.64 0.92
C MET A 70 -21.40 21.12 0.21
N GLU A 71 -21.28 20.91 -1.09
CA GLU A 71 -22.30 20.35 -1.95
C GLU A 71 -21.74 19.20 -2.75
N PHE A 72 -22.60 18.24 -3.07
CA PHE A 72 -22.28 17.13 -3.96
C PHE A 72 -23.26 17.10 -5.12
N SER A 73 -22.72 16.90 -6.32
CA SER A 73 -23.53 16.53 -7.48
C SER A 73 -22.97 15.23 -8.07
N MET A 74 -23.87 14.33 -8.43
CA MET A 74 -23.56 13.05 -9.05
C MET A 74 -24.39 12.90 -10.31
N ASP A 75 -23.81 12.38 -11.38
CA ASP A 75 -24.52 12.06 -12.60
C ASP A 75 -25.55 10.94 -12.37
N LYS A 76 -26.50 10.78 -13.30
CA LYS A 76 -27.59 9.80 -13.17
C LYS A 76 -27.08 8.36 -13.07
N ASP A 77 -26.02 8.06 -13.79
CA ASP A 77 -25.43 6.72 -13.86
C ASP A 77 -24.49 6.42 -12.68
N GLY A 78 -24.08 7.45 -11.94
CA GLY A 78 -23.17 7.34 -10.80
C GLY A 78 -21.72 7.09 -11.24
N THR A 79 -21.36 7.60 -12.42
CA THR A 79 -20.03 7.45 -13.01
C THR A 79 -19.09 8.57 -12.63
N GLU A 80 -19.62 9.72 -12.21
CA GLU A 80 -18.84 10.85 -11.70
C GLU A 80 -19.50 11.49 -10.48
N CYS A 81 -18.71 12.07 -9.62
CA CYS A 81 -19.16 12.83 -8.46
C CYS A 81 -18.32 14.09 -8.31
N THR A 82 -18.97 15.24 -8.26
CA THR A 82 -18.35 16.53 -8.00
C THR A 82 -18.67 16.96 -6.57
N CYS A 83 -17.62 17.30 -5.82
CA CYS A 83 -17.74 18.00 -4.54
C CYS A 83 -17.38 19.46 -4.74
N LYS A 84 -18.16 20.36 -4.14
CA LYS A 84 -17.84 21.79 -4.02
C LYS A 84 -17.74 22.17 -2.57
N ILE A 85 -16.66 22.83 -2.18
CA ILE A 85 -16.46 23.36 -0.84
C ILE A 85 -16.44 24.88 -0.91
N TYR A 86 -17.28 25.48 -0.09
CA TYR A 86 -17.38 26.93 0.11
C TYR A 86 -16.54 27.32 1.32
N ARG A 87 -15.85 28.44 1.21
CA ARG A 87 -15.04 29.00 2.29
C ARG A 87 -15.51 30.42 2.61
N LYS A 88 -15.55 30.75 3.91
CA LYS A 88 -15.96 32.09 4.40
C LYS A 88 -15.04 33.22 3.93
N ASP A 89 -13.78 32.89 3.61
CA ASP A 89 -12.75 33.85 3.20
C ASP A 89 -12.59 33.94 1.67
N ARG A 90 -13.46 33.31 0.88
CA ARG A 90 -13.39 33.30 -0.61
C ARG A 90 -14.75 33.43 -1.23
N GLY A 91 -14.82 34.17 -2.35
CA GLY A 91 -16.06 34.36 -3.11
C GLY A 91 -16.46 33.22 -4.05
N HIS A 92 -15.58 32.25 -4.26
CA HIS A 92 -15.82 31.14 -5.20
C HIS A 92 -15.58 29.79 -4.51
N ALA A 93 -16.43 28.83 -4.84
CA ALA A 93 -16.25 27.45 -4.38
C ALA A 93 -15.01 26.81 -5.01
N ILE A 94 -14.32 25.98 -4.23
CA ILE A 94 -13.34 25.03 -4.75
C ILE A 94 -14.10 23.77 -5.12
N SER A 95 -13.81 23.17 -6.29
CA SER A 95 -14.47 21.96 -6.74
C SER A 95 -13.47 20.88 -7.16
N ALA A 96 -13.83 19.62 -6.92
CA ALA A 96 -13.13 18.46 -7.43
C ALA A 96 -14.15 17.45 -7.94
N THR A 97 -13.87 16.87 -9.09
CA THR A 97 -14.67 15.80 -9.68
C THR A 97 -13.85 14.51 -9.69
N GLU A 98 -14.45 13.44 -9.23
CA GLU A 98 -13.86 12.10 -9.25
C GLU A 98 -14.70 11.16 -10.11
N TYR A 99 -14.02 10.24 -10.77
CA TYR A 99 -14.63 9.33 -11.75
C TYR A 99 -14.59 7.89 -11.25
N MET A 100 -15.72 7.19 -11.41
CA MET A 100 -15.84 5.79 -10.99
C MET A 100 -14.78 4.90 -11.63
N ALA A 101 -14.48 5.11 -12.90
CA ALA A 101 -13.50 4.33 -13.65
C ALA A 101 -12.08 4.43 -13.08
N GLU A 102 -11.74 5.55 -12.45
CA GLU A 102 -10.41 5.80 -11.86
C GLU A 102 -10.33 5.38 -10.39
N CYS A 103 -11.45 5.53 -9.66
CA CYS A 103 -11.48 5.34 -8.22
C CYS A 103 -11.81 3.92 -7.79
N LYS A 104 -12.68 3.23 -8.55
CA LYS A 104 -13.25 1.93 -8.13
C LYS A 104 -12.17 0.88 -7.88
N ARG A 105 -12.32 0.17 -6.75
CA ARG A 105 -11.47 -0.95 -6.36
C ARG A 105 -12.29 -2.22 -6.13
N ASN A 106 -11.61 -3.36 -6.18
CA ASN A 106 -12.23 -4.65 -5.91
C ASN A 106 -12.24 -4.95 -4.40
N THR A 107 -12.87 -4.07 -3.61
CA THR A 107 -13.03 -4.23 -2.17
C THR A 107 -14.52 -4.24 -1.81
N GLN A 108 -14.87 -4.83 -0.67
CA GLN A 108 -16.24 -4.98 -0.23
C GLN A 108 -17.01 -3.65 -0.18
N PRO A 109 -16.46 -2.51 0.34
CA PRO A 109 -17.16 -1.22 0.33
C PRO A 109 -17.47 -0.72 -1.09
N TRP A 110 -16.55 -0.89 -2.04
CA TRP A 110 -16.77 -0.52 -3.44
C TRP A 110 -17.76 -1.41 -4.17
N GLN A 111 -17.89 -2.67 -3.77
CA GLN A 111 -18.89 -3.59 -4.33
C GLN A 111 -20.27 -3.27 -3.80
N SER A 112 -20.41 -3.03 -2.50
CA SER A 112 -21.70 -2.81 -1.83
C SER A 112 -22.25 -1.39 -1.99
N HIS A 113 -21.38 -0.37 -1.97
CA HIS A 113 -21.79 1.04 -1.96
C HIS A 113 -20.90 1.93 -2.84
N PRO A 114 -20.78 1.65 -4.16
CA PRO A 114 -19.85 2.35 -5.04
C PRO A 114 -20.08 3.86 -5.12
N ARG A 115 -21.34 4.31 -5.19
CA ARG A 115 -21.68 5.74 -5.22
C ARG A 115 -21.29 6.48 -3.92
N ARG A 116 -21.42 5.81 -2.78
CA ARG A 116 -20.96 6.37 -1.50
C ARG A 116 -19.45 6.53 -1.49
N MET A 117 -18.73 5.52 -1.93
CA MET A 117 -17.27 5.54 -2.00
C MET A 117 -16.77 6.64 -2.94
N LEU A 118 -17.39 6.79 -4.12
CA LEU A 118 -17.04 7.85 -5.06
C LEU A 118 -17.27 9.25 -4.46
N ARG A 119 -18.35 9.46 -3.73
CA ARG A 119 -18.60 10.72 -3.01
C ARG A 119 -17.55 11.00 -1.95
N HIS A 120 -17.09 9.99 -1.20
CA HIS A 120 -15.99 10.15 -0.24
C HIS A 120 -14.70 10.57 -0.94
N LYS A 121 -14.38 10.00 -2.11
CA LYS A 121 -13.22 10.42 -2.90
C LYS A 121 -13.30 11.88 -3.32
N ALA A 122 -14.42 12.28 -3.89
CA ALA A 122 -14.63 13.67 -4.29
C ALA A 122 -14.52 14.65 -3.11
N MET A 123 -15.07 14.30 -1.94
CA MET A 123 -14.94 15.09 -0.72
C MET A 123 -13.48 15.27 -0.30
N ILE A 124 -12.72 14.20 -0.24
CA ILE A 124 -11.32 14.20 0.22
C ILE A 124 -10.45 15.03 -0.72
N GLN A 125 -10.56 14.83 -2.03
CA GLN A 125 -9.80 15.60 -3.01
C GLN A 125 -10.17 17.09 -2.98
N CYS A 126 -11.44 17.41 -2.87
CA CYS A 126 -11.90 18.79 -2.74
C CYS A 126 -11.37 19.45 -1.45
N ALA A 127 -11.39 18.74 -0.32
CA ALA A 127 -10.89 19.23 0.95
C ALA A 127 -9.38 19.51 0.94
N ARG A 128 -8.59 18.68 0.28
CA ARG A 128 -7.16 18.92 0.06
C ARG A 128 -6.90 20.23 -0.67
N LEU A 129 -7.65 20.47 -1.76
CA LEU A 129 -7.54 21.71 -2.53
C LEU A 129 -8.04 22.93 -1.73
N ALA A 130 -9.12 22.73 -0.95
CA ALA A 130 -9.73 23.82 -0.20
C ALA A 130 -8.90 24.25 1.00
N PHE A 131 -8.30 23.33 1.75
CA PHE A 131 -7.67 23.58 3.05
C PHE A 131 -6.18 23.27 3.10
N GLY A 132 -5.61 22.68 2.04
CA GLY A 132 -4.19 22.35 2.00
C GLY A 132 -3.82 21.14 2.88
N PHE A 133 -4.74 20.21 3.12
CA PHE A 133 -4.43 19.00 3.87
C PHE A 133 -3.42 18.13 3.11
N ALA A 134 -2.31 17.80 3.77
CA ALA A 134 -1.20 17.06 3.18
C ALA A 134 -0.67 15.98 4.14
N GLY A 135 -0.06 14.93 3.60
CA GLY A 135 0.56 13.87 4.39
C GLY A 135 -0.44 12.92 5.09
N ILE A 136 -1.72 13.03 4.78
CA ILE A 136 -2.79 12.14 5.22
C ILE A 136 -3.57 11.63 4.01
N TYR A 137 -3.97 10.37 4.06
CA TYR A 137 -4.54 9.65 2.92
C TYR A 137 -5.85 8.97 3.31
N ASP A 138 -6.69 8.65 2.33
CA ASP A 138 -7.72 7.65 2.52
C ASP A 138 -7.14 6.23 2.44
N GLN A 139 -7.92 5.23 2.83
CA GLN A 139 -7.45 3.85 2.89
C GLN A 139 -6.99 3.33 1.53
N ASP A 140 -7.74 3.62 0.45
CA ASP A 140 -7.41 3.10 -0.88
C ASP A 140 -6.09 3.71 -1.42
N GLU A 141 -5.85 5.00 -1.14
CA GLU A 141 -4.60 5.66 -1.52
C GLU A 141 -3.42 5.12 -0.72
N ALA A 142 -3.59 4.94 0.59
CA ALA A 142 -2.56 4.40 1.46
C ALA A 142 -2.18 2.96 1.06
N GLU A 143 -3.17 2.12 0.74
CA GLU A 143 -2.92 0.77 0.24
C GLU A 143 -2.14 0.80 -1.08
N ARG A 144 -2.49 1.71 -2.02
CA ARG A 144 -1.74 1.86 -3.28
C ARG A 144 -0.28 2.30 -3.06
N ILE A 145 -0.03 3.17 -2.08
CA ILE A 145 1.32 3.61 -1.74
C ILE A 145 2.14 2.42 -1.25
N VAL A 146 1.61 1.68 -0.28
CA VAL A 146 2.29 0.50 0.29
C VAL A 146 2.46 -0.60 -0.76
N ASP A 147 1.43 -0.93 -1.55
CA ASP A 147 1.49 -1.95 -2.60
C ASP A 147 2.51 -1.57 -3.70
N LYS A 148 2.57 -0.30 -4.08
CA LYS A 148 3.54 0.19 -5.08
C LYS A 148 4.98 0.07 -4.57
N GLU A 149 5.21 0.31 -3.30
CA GLU A 149 6.54 0.16 -2.70
C GLU A 149 6.95 -1.31 -2.57
N VAL A 150 6.02 -2.19 -2.22
CA VAL A 150 6.23 -3.65 -2.23
C VAL A 150 6.54 -4.16 -3.65
N SER A 151 5.99 -3.51 -4.68
CA SER A 151 6.16 -3.88 -6.08
C SER A 151 7.37 -3.24 -6.75
N GLN A 152 8.03 -2.27 -6.12
CA GLN A 152 9.30 -1.73 -6.62
C GLN A 152 10.44 -2.59 -6.06
N PRO A 153 11.25 -3.24 -6.92
CA PRO A 153 12.45 -3.91 -6.45
C PRO A 153 13.32 -2.88 -5.71
N SER A 154 13.79 -3.21 -4.53
CA SER A 154 14.82 -2.40 -3.90
C SER A 154 16.02 -2.37 -4.85
N ALA A 155 16.69 -1.24 -4.98
CA ALA A 155 17.81 -1.07 -5.93
C ALA A 155 18.94 -2.09 -5.74
N ASP A 156 18.87 -2.93 -4.73
CA ASP A 156 19.90 -3.87 -4.27
C ASP A 156 19.49 -5.36 -4.26
N THR A 157 18.35 -5.71 -4.86
CA THR A 157 17.93 -7.14 -4.94
C THR A 157 18.72 -7.96 -5.94
N GLY A 158 19.38 -7.33 -6.91
CA GLY A 158 20.16 -7.98 -7.96
C GLY A 158 21.15 -9.01 -7.42
N PRO A 159 22.07 -8.64 -6.51
CA PRO A 159 23.08 -9.56 -5.98
C PRO A 159 22.49 -10.75 -5.21
N ALA A 160 21.41 -10.53 -4.47
CA ALA A 160 20.76 -11.59 -3.68
C ALA A 160 20.01 -12.58 -4.60
N ILE A 161 19.32 -12.09 -5.63
CA ILE A 161 18.65 -12.93 -6.63
C ILE A 161 19.69 -13.69 -7.45
N GLU A 162 20.79 -13.07 -7.82
CA GLU A 162 21.91 -13.74 -8.50
C GLU A 162 22.52 -14.86 -7.66
N ALA A 163 22.74 -14.62 -6.38
CA ALA A 163 23.25 -15.65 -5.45
C ALA A 163 22.28 -16.85 -5.37
N ILE A 164 20.97 -16.62 -5.34
CA ILE A 164 19.95 -17.67 -5.35
C ILE A 164 19.98 -18.44 -6.67
N ARG A 165 20.04 -17.76 -7.82
CA ARG A 165 20.05 -18.37 -9.14
C ARG A 165 21.34 -19.16 -9.43
N ASN A 166 22.47 -18.72 -8.88
CA ASN A 166 23.78 -19.35 -9.10
C ASN A 166 24.05 -20.52 -8.15
N ALA A 167 23.19 -20.79 -7.14
CA ALA A 167 23.34 -21.92 -6.22
C ALA A 167 23.38 -23.26 -7.00
N GLN A 168 24.40 -24.06 -6.77
CA GLN A 168 24.63 -25.35 -7.45
C GLN A 168 24.02 -26.52 -6.69
N THR A 169 23.74 -26.34 -5.40
CA THR A 169 23.19 -27.37 -4.52
C THR A 169 22.00 -26.85 -3.75
N MET A 170 21.18 -27.76 -3.23
CA MET A 170 20.03 -27.40 -2.38
C MET A 170 20.47 -26.71 -1.07
N GLU A 171 21.66 -27.02 -0.56
CA GLU A 171 22.23 -26.40 0.64
C GLU A 171 22.66 -24.96 0.36
N GLU A 172 23.32 -24.71 -0.75
CA GLU A 172 23.68 -23.37 -1.20
C GLU A 172 22.42 -22.51 -1.48
N LEU A 173 21.41 -23.10 -2.13
CA LEU A 173 20.14 -22.44 -2.37
C LEU A 173 19.45 -22.01 -1.07
N GLN A 174 19.43 -22.90 -0.08
CA GLN A 174 18.82 -22.61 1.22
C GLN A 174 19.62 -21.54 1.98
N ALA A 175 20.94 -21.55 1.92
CA ALA A 175 21.79 -20.54 2.53
C ALA A 175 21.59 -19.16 1.89
N ALA A 176 21.64 -19.08 0.58
CA ALA A 176 21.41 -17.84 -0.18
C ALA A 176 20.00 -17.26 0.07
N PHE A 177 18.99 -18.12 0.06
CA PHE A 177 17.62 -17.71 0.38
C PHE A 177 17.49 -17.17 1.80
N THR A 178 18.08 -17.83 2.79
CA THR A 178 18.00 -17.39 4.20
C THR A 178 18.70 -16.05 4.42
N ALA A 179 19.85 -15.83 3.77
CA ALA A 179 20.55 -14.56 3.80
C ALA A 179 19.70 -13.44 3.16
N ALA A 180 19.22 -13.66 1.94
CA ALA A 180 18.36 -12.72 1.23
C ALA A 180 17.06 -12.38 2.00
N TRP A 181 16.44 -13.39 2.60
CA TRP A 181 15.22 -13.23 3.40
C TRP A 181 15.41 -12.34 4.63
N LYS A 182 16.59 -12.39 5.23
CA LYS A 182 16.96 -11.58 6.40
C LYS A 182 17.31 -10.14 6.02
N GLU A 183 18.02 -9.98 4.89
CA GLU A 183 18.55 -8.68 4.46
C GLU A 183 17.51 -7.85 3.70
N LEU A 184 16.58 -8.51 2.99
CA LEU A 184 15.61 -7.88 2.09
C LEU A 184 14.16 -8.21 2.49
N PRO A 185 13.67 -7.73 3.63
CA PRO A 185 12.34 -8.09 4.17
C PRO A 185 11.17 -7.62 3.29
N TYR A 186 11.39 -6.66 2.39
CA TYR A 186 10.36 -6.09 1.50
C TYR A 186 10.27 -6.79 0.14
N ASP A 187 11.30 -7.54 -0.25
CA ASP A 187 11.40 -8.20 -1.57
C ASP A 187 11.13 -9.71 -1.50
N ARG A 188 10.48 -10.17 -0.44
CA ARG A 188 10.21 -11.59 -0.15
C ARG A 188 9.52 -12.34 -1.28
N ALA A 189 8.63 -11.69 -2.01
CA ALA A 189 7.93 -12.30 -3.13
C ALA A 189 8.90 -12.66 -4.27
N GLN A 190 9.82 -11.75 -4.63
CA GLN A 190 10.83 -11.96 -5.66
C GLN A 190 11.86 -13.01 -5.25
N ILE A 191 12.32 -12.93 -4.00
CA ILE A 191 13.27 -13.89 -3.40
C ILE A 191 12.66 -15.30 -3.39
N THR A 192 11.37 -15.42 -3.03
CA THR A 192 10.66 -16.71 -3.05
C THR A 192 10.51 -17.26 -4.47
N ALA A 193 10.12 -16.42 -5.41
CA ALA A 193 10.00 -16.82 -6.82
C ALA A 193 11.34 -17.33 -7.40
N ALA A 194 12.44 -16.58 -7.16
CA ALA A 194 13.76 -16.99 -7.61
C ALA A 194 14.21 -18.33 -6.98
N LYS A 195 13.92 -18.52 -5.68
CA LYS A 195 14.21 -19.80 -4.99
C LYS A 195 13.40 -20.95 -5.58
N ASP A 196 12.11 -20.76 -5.82
CA ASP A 196 11.23 -21.83 -6.31
C ASP A 196 11.57 -22.22 -7.75
N GLU A 197 11.96 -21.24 -8.59
CA GLU A 197 12.50 -21.45 -9.92
C GLU A 197 13.78 -22.29 -9.86
N ARG A 198 14.77 -21.85 -9.06
CA ARG A 198 16.05 -22.57 -8.95
C ARG A 198 15.91 -23.96 -8.33
N LYS A 199 15.02 -24.11 -7.35
CA LYS A 199 14.70 -25.40 -6.75
C LYS A 199 14.17 -26.39 -7.78
N LYS A 200 13.32 -25.93 -8.70
CA LYS A 200 12.78 -26.75 -9.79
C LYS A 200 13.90 -27.22 -10.72
N GLU A 201 14.79 -26.31 -11.14
CA GLU A 201 15.94 -26.64 -11.99
C GLU A 201 16.87 -27.67 -11.33
N LEU A 202 17.17 -27.51 -10.04
CA LEU A 202 18.03 -28.45 -9.31
C LEU A 202 17.37 -29.83 -9.01
N SER A 203 16.05 -29.91 -9.13
CA SER A 203 15.28 -31.17 -8.92
C SER A 203 14.92 -31.89 -10.20
N GLU A 204 15.08 -31.27 -11.38
CA GLU A 204 14.89 -31.94 -12.65
C GLU A 204 16.10 -32.87 -12.94
N PRO A 205 15.90 -34.14 -13.24
CA PRO A 205 16.99 -35.03 -13.60
C PRO A 205 17.61 -34.54 -14.90
N VAL A 206 18.95 -34.38 -14.91
CA VAL A 206 19.70 -34.17 -16.15
C VAL A 206 19.54 -35.44 -16.98
N ASP A 207 18.79 -35.36 -18.08
CA ASP A 207 18.77 -36.42 -19.07
C ASP A 207 20.21 -36.61 -19.58
N ALA A 208 20.89 -37.64 -19.06
CA ALA A 208 22.15 -38.09 -19.60
C ALA A 208 21.85 -38.71 -20.95
N ASP A 209 22.17 -38.01 -22.05
CA ASP A 209 22.26 -38.57 -23.36
C ASP A 209 23.25 -39.74 -23.30
N PHE A 210 22.73 -40.94 -23.24
CA PHE A 210 23.49 -42.16 -23.42
C PHE A 210 23.71 -42.33 -24.95
N GLU A 211 24.86 -41.84 -25.45
CA GLU A 211 25.34 -42.26 -26.77
C GLU A 211 25.64 -43.77 -26.72
N GLU A 212 24.75 -44.57 -27.31
CA GLU A 212 25.04 -45.97 -27.63
C GLU A 212 26.21 -46.01 -28.62
N VAL A 213 27.39 -46.33 -28.12
CA VAL A 213 28.52 -46.73 -28.97
C VAL A 213 28.20 -48.12 -29.56
N SER A 214 27.72 -48.13 -30.77
CA SER A 214 27.60 -49.38 -31.56
C SER A 214 28.97 -49.91 -31.88
N ASP A 215 29.39 -50.97 -31.21
CA ASP A 215 30.53 -51.81 -31.60
C ASP A 215 30.20 -52.53 -32.92
N ALA A 216 30.82 -52.03 -33.96
CA ALA A 216 30.90 -52.75 -35.22
C ALA A 216 32.14 -53.61 -35.17
N THR A 217 32.03 -54.88 -34.80
CA THR A 217 33.01 -55.95 -35.16
C THR A 217 32.35 -56.86 -36.15
N GLY A 218 32.82 -56.89 -37.28
CA GLY A 218 33.53 -57.50 -38.32
C GLY A 218 33.27 -58.99 -38.50
N GLN A 219 32.80 -59.34 -39.63
CA GLN A 219 33.37 -60.33 -40.61
C GLN A 219 32.51 -60.36 -41.84
#